data_ba441658fd5a5f10bdae8383db700914
#
_entry.id   ba441658fd5a5f10bdae8383db700914
#
_cell.length_a   1.000
_cell.length_b   1.000
_cell.length_c   1.000
_cell.angle_alpha   90.00
_cell.angle_beta   90.00
_cell.angle_gamma   90.00
#
_symmetry.space_group_name_H-M   'P 1'
#
loop_
_entity.id
_entity.type
_entity.pdbx_description
1 polymer ?
#
loop_
_entity_poly.entity_id
_entity_poly.type
_entity_poly.pdbx_seq_one_letter_code
_entity_poly.pdbx_strand_id
1 'polypeptide(L)'
;MKTVYMGTPDFAVPPLKALVEAGYEVAAVVTQPDKPKGRGKTLMATPVKEEALMHEIPVYQPQKIRNNQEFLDTLKEIQPDIIIVAAFGQIIPKEVLELPKYGCINIHASLLPKYRGAAPIQQAVIDGEKESGVTIMQMGEGLDTGDMLSKIVIPLDKEETGGSLFGKMAQAGAELLIKTLPSIEQGTVTPEKQPQESPTPYAAMITKQMGLMDFSKPAAELERLVRGLNPWPSAYTFVNGKTLKVWKSVLGQETSDAEPGTVMGTDAQGIHVACKDGVLILTEVQLEGKKRMEAEVFLRGYHMEAGPRFTDHKE
;
A
#
# COMPACT_ATOMS: atom_id res chain seq x y z
N MET A 1 9.40 8.88 -27.12
CA MET A 1 8.64 7.64 -26.78
C MET A 1 7.19 8.01 -26.47
N LYS A 2 6.23 7.47 -27.23
CA LYS A 2 4.80 7.65 -26.96
C LYS A 2 4.37 6.67 -25.88
N THR A 3 3.79 7.17 -24.78
CA THR A 3 3.45 6.36 -23.61
C THR A 3 1.94 6.29 -23.41
N VAL A 4 1.45 5.16 -22.91
CA VAL A 4 0.14 5.03 -22.26
C VAL A 4 0.40 4.74 -20.78
N TYR A 5 -0.27 5.47 -19.91
CA TYR A 5 -0.12 5.31 -18.47
C TYR A 5 -1.36 4.63 -17.86
N MET A 6 -1.17 3.57 -17.09
CA MET A 6 -2.26 2.84 -16.41
C MET A 6 -2.07 2.89 -14.91
N GLY A 7 -2.98 3.56 -14.20
CA GLY A 7 -2.89 3.71 -12.74
C GLY A 7 -4.22 4.14 -12.13
N THR A 8 -4.36 4.04 -10.81
CA THR A 8 -5.64 4.36 -10.17
C THR A 8 -5.48 5.20 -8.89
N PRO A 9 -4.79 4.73 -7.81
CA PRO A 9 -4.73 5.44 -6.54
C PRO A 9 -3.64 6.52 -6.53
N ASP A 10 -3.57 7.22 -5.41
CA ASP A 10 -2.59 8.29 -5.15
C ASP A 10 -1.14 7.85 -5.40
N PHE A 11 -0.80 6.57 -5.19
CA PHE A 11 0.53 6.02 -5.51
C PHE A 11 0.94 6.24 -6.97
N ALA A 12 -0.02 6.20 -7.86
CA ALA A 12 0.20 6.31 -9.31
C ALA A 12 0.23 7.77 -9.82
N VAL A 13 -0.03 8.76 -8.97
CA VAL A 13 -0.04 10.17 -9.37
C VAL A 13 1.38 10.73 -9.57
N PRO A 14 2.35 10.59 -8.63
CA PRO A 14 3.69 11.12 -8.82
C PRO A 14 4.42 10.59 -10.06
N PRO A 15 4.35 9.31 -10.45
CA PRO A 15 4.95 8.83 -11.69
C PRO A 15 4.32 9.42 -12.95
N LEU A 16 2.99 9.61 -12.99
CA LEU A 16 2.32 10.27 -14.11
C LEU A 16 2.79 11.72 -14.27
N LYS A 17 2.81 12.45 -13.15
CA LYS A 17 3.30 13.82 -13.10
C LYS A 17 4.74 13.93 -13.58
N ALA A 18 5.62 13.05 -13.10
CA ALA A 18 7.02 13.02 -13.52
C ALA A 18 7.20 12.76 -15.02
N LEU A 19 6.37 11.91 -15.64
CA LEU A 19 6.39 11.69 -17.09
C LEU A 19 6.07 12.99 -17.86
N VAL A 20 5.03 13.70 -17.44
CA VAL A 20 4.62 14.97 -18.08
C VAL A 20 5.70 16.04 -17.89
N GLU A 21 6.21 16.21 -16.66
CA GLU A 21 7.26 17.19 -16.35
C GLU A 21 8.59 16.89 -17.07
N ALA A 22 8.89 15.62 -17.32
CA ALA A 22 10.06 15.21 -18.10
C ALA A 22 9.86 15.32 -19.62
N GLY A 23 8.69 15.75 -20.09
CA GLY A 23 8.40 15.96 -21.50
C GLY A 23 8.11 14.69 -22.30
N TYR A 24 7.76 13.58 -21.64
CA TYR A 24 7.27 12.39 -22.35
C TYR A 24 5.87 12.63 -22.92
N GLU A 25 5.62 12.12 -24.12
CA GLU A 25 4.28 12.13 -24.72
C GLU A 25 3.40 11.08 -24.01
N VAL A 26 2.54 11.52 -23.09
CA VAL A 26 1.51 10.67 -22.49
C VAL A 26 0.25 10.77 -23.36
N ALA A 27 0.12 9.85 -24.32
CA ALA A 27 -0.96 9.87 -25.31
C ALA A 27 -2.33 9.50 -24.69
N ALA A 28 -2.34 8.74 -23.62
CA ALA A 28 -3.55 8.39 -22.91
C ALA A 28 -3.25 7.93 -21.47
N VAL A 29 -4.24 8.14 -20.61
CA VAL A 29 -4.30 7.58 -19.25
C VAL A 29 -5.45 6.59 -19.15
N VAL A 30 -5.19 5.44 -18.56
CA VAL A 30 -6.19 4.40 -18.29
C VAL A 30 -6.32 4.23 -16.78
N THR A 31 -7.51 4.35 -16.26
CA THR A 31 -7.77 4.24 -14.81
C THR A 31 -9.07 3.48 -14.53
N GLN A 32 -9.25 3.04 -13.30
CA GLN A 32 -10.50 2.42 -12.88
C GLN A 32 -11.69 3.39 -13.03
N PRO A 33 -12.90 2.89 -13.28
CA PRO A 33 -14.09 3.73 -13.24
C PRO A 33 -14.26 4.50 -11.94
N ASP A 34 -14.88 5.67 -12.02
CA ASP A 34 -15.25 6.47 -10.87
C ASP A 34 -16.11 5.65 -9.91
N LYS A 35 -15.85 5.77 -8.62
CA LYS A 35 -16.58 5.00 -7.59
C LYS A 35 -17.29 5.91 -6.59
N PRO A 36 -18.46 5.51 -6.09
CA PRO A 36 -19.11 6.23 -5.00
C PRO A 36 -18.21 6.25 -3.76
N LYS A 37 -17.94 7.43 -3.20
CA LYS A 37 -17.14 7.62 -1.98
C LYS A 37 -17.91 8.43 -0.95
N GLY A 38 -17.69 8.12 0.33
CA GLY A 38 -18.31 8.82 1.45
C GLY A 38 -19.79 8.44 1.71
N ARG A 39 -20.36 9.05 2.74
CA ARG A 39 -21.77 8.77 3.18
C ARG A 39 -22.80 9.20 2.14
N GLY A 40 -22.50 10.18 1.31
CA GLY A 40 -23.38 10.69 0.26
C GLY A 40 -23.32 9.92 -1.06
N LYS A 41 -22.48 8.87 -1.18
CA LYS A 41 -22.28 8.09 -2.42
C LYS A 41 -22.02 8.94 -3.66
N THR A 42 -21.42 10.12 -3.51
CA THR A 42 -21.01 10.97 -4.64
C THR A 42 -19.94 10.24 -5.44
N LEU A 43 -20.12 10.18 -6.77
CA LEU A 43 -19.12 9.65 -7.67
C LEU A 43 -17.87 10.54 -7.61
N MET A 44 -16.73 9.94 -7.28
CA MET A 44 -15.45 10.62 -7.23
C MET A 44 -14.54 10.06 -8.30
N ALA A 45 -13.87 10.97 -9.01
CA ALA A 45 -12.82 10.63 -9.94
C ALA A 45 -11.67 9.91 -9.22
N THR A 46 -10.93 9.09 -9.94
CA THR A 46 -9.70 8.52 -9.42
C THR A 46 -8.62 9.61 -9.36
N PRO A 47 -7.67 9.55 -8.40
CA PRO A 47 -6.57 10.51 -8.33
C PRO A 47 -5.79 10.65 -9.64
N VAL A 48 -5.57 9.54 -10.34
CA VAL A 48 -4.89 9.54 -11.64
C VAL A 48 -5.72 10.22 -12.73
N LYS A 49 -7.06 10.09 -12.71
CA LYS A 49 -7.94 10.83 -13.62
C LYS A 49 -7.88 12.34 -13.38
N GLU A 50 -7.92 12.75 -12.11
CA GLU A 50 -7.81 14.17 -11.77
C GLU A 50 -6.51 14.77 -12.29
N GLU A 51 -5.39 14.09 -12.07
CA GLU A 51 -4.08 14.52 -12.58
C GLU A 51 -4.04 14.57 -14.11
N ALA A 52 -4.56 13.54 -14.79
CA ALA A 52 -4.59 13.50 -16.25
C ALA A 52 -5.39 14.66 -16.87
N LEU A 53 -6.53 14.99 -16.26
CA LEU A 53 -7.37 16.11 -16.72
C LEU A 53 -6.70 17.46 -16.54
N MET A 54 -5.87 17.67 -15.51
CA MET A 54 -5.10 18.90 -15.33
C MET A 54 -4.08 19.12 -16.47
N HIS A 55 -3.64 18.03 -17.10
CA HIS A 55 -2.70 18.05 -18.21
C HIS A 55 -3.38 17.84 -19.59
N GLU A 56 -4.71 17.89 -19.66
CA GLU A 56 -5.50 17.68 -20.88
C GLU A 56 -5.22 16.34 -21.58
N ILE A 57 -4.81 15.32 -20.81
CA ILE A 57 -4.52 13.98 -21.34
C ILE A 57 -5.84 13.20 -21.47
N PRO A 58 -6.09 12.53 -22.60
CA PRO A 58 -7.25 11.65 -22.78
C PRO A 58 -7.33 10.56 -21.74
N VAL A 59 -8.51 10.37 -21.12
CA VAL A 59 -8.72 9.39 -20.04
C VAL A 59 -9.70 8.31 -20.50
N TYR A 60 -9.29 7.05 -20.33
CA TYR A 60 -10.12 5.87 -20.59
C TYR A 60 -10.39 5.12 -19.29
N GLN A 61 -11.65 4.73 -19.08
CA GLN A 61 -12.10 4.04 -17.86
C GLN A 61 -12.88 2.76 -18.18
N PRO A 62 -12.23 1.77 -18.83
CA PRO A 62 -12.90 0.51 -19.15
C PRO A 62 -13.25 -0.25 -17.86
N GLN A 63 -14.47 -0.77 -17.78
CA GLN A 63 -14.91 -1.60 -16.64
C GLN A 63 -14.02 -2.84 -16.47
N LYS A 64 -13.64 -3.43 -17.60
CA LYS A 64 -12.67 -4.53 -17.69
C LYS A 64 -11.84 -4.33 -18.96
N ILE A 65 -10.52 -4.60 -18.85
CA ILE A 65 -9.64 -4.60 -20.02
C ILE A 65 -9.54 -6.01 -20.65
N ARG A 66 -9.72 -7.06 -19.85
CA ARG A 66 -9.74 -8.44 -20.35
C ARG A 66 -10.99 -8.70 -21.18
N ASN A 67 -10.83 -9.29 -22.35
CA ASN A 67 -11.92 -9.57 -23.33
C ASN A 67 -12.68 -8.30 -23.74
N ASN A 68 -12.00 -7.18 -23.86
CA ASN A 68 -12.56 -5.89 -24.29
C ASN A 68 -11.93 -5.48 -25.62
N GLN A 69 -12.58 -5.90 -26.72
CA GLN A 69 -12.07 -5.66 -28.06
C GLN A 69 -12.03 -4.16 -28.41
N GLU A 70 -13.05 -3.39 -28.02
CA GLU A 70 -13.12 -1.94 -28.26
C GLU A 70 -11.92 -1.21 -27.62
N PHE A 71 -11.60 -1.57 -26.38
CA PHE A 71 -10.44 -0.99 -25.71
C PHE A 71 -9.11 -1.42 -26.33
N LEU A 72 -9.00 -2.68 -26.75
CA LEU A 72 -7.81 -3.17 -27.45
C LEU A 72 -7.62 -2.43 -28.78
N ASP A 73 -8.69 -2.18 -29.53
CA ASP A 73 -8.64 -1.46 -30.81
C ASP A 73 -8.27 0.01 -30.56
N THR A 74 -8.77 0.64 -29.52
CA THR A 74 -8.33 1.97 -29.06
C THR A 74 -6.82 2.00 -28.80
N LEU A 75 -6.27 1.03 -28.09
CA LEU A 75 -4.83 0.96 -27.82
C LEU A 75 -4.02 0.77 -29.12
N LYS A 76 -4.52 -0.02 -30.05
CA LYS A 76 -3.90 -0.20 -31.38
C LYS A 76 -3.89 1.10 -32.20
N GLU A 77 -4.95 1.90 -32.13
CA GLU A 77 -5.02 3.22 -32.78
C GLU A 77 -4.05 4.22 -32.15
N ILE A 78 -3.90 4.20 -30.82
CA ILE A 78 -2.93 5.04 -30.10
C ILE A 78 -1.50 4.67 -30.49
N GLN A 79 -1.20 3.41 -30.73
CA GLN A 79 0.14 2.89 -31.05
C GLN A 79 1.20 3.32 -30.02
N PRO A 80 1.07 2.95 -28.72
CA PRO A 80 2.06 3.30 -27.73
C PRO A 80 3.38 2.57 -27.97
N ASP A 81 4.50 3.25 -27.75
CA ASP A 81 5.83 2.61 -27.72
C ASP A 81 6.01 1.77 -26.45
N ILE A 82 5.42 2.22 -25.33
CA ILE A 82 5.47 1.58 -24.03
C ILE A 82 4.18 1.83 -23.25
N ILE A 83 3.77 0.86 -22.45
CA ILE A 83 2.71 1.03 -21.42
C ILE A 83 3.36 1.01 -20.04
N ILE A 84 3.08 2.03 -19.23
CA ILE A 84 3.59 2.18 -17.87
C ILE A 84 2.45 1.96 -16.90
N VAL A 85 2.64 1.03 -15.96
CA VAL A 85 1.62 0.60 -15.02
C VAL A 85 2.06 0.93 -13.60
N ALA A 86 1.16 1.48 -12.79
CA ALA A 86 1.36 1.68 -11.37
C ALA A 86 0.02 1.48 -10.62
N ALA A 87 -0.07 0.45 -9.79
CA ALA A 87 -1.25 0.17 -8.98
C ALA A 87 -2.58 0.30 -9.76
N PHE A 88 -2.67 -0.28 -10.94
CA PHE A 88 -3.83 -0.14 -11.83
C PHE A 88 -5.07 -0.91 -11.33
N GLY A 89 -4.86 -2.09 -10.73
CA GLY A 89 -5.93 -2.87 -10.11
C GLY A 89 -6.73 -3.76 -11.07
N GLN A 90 -6.23 -4.02 -12.28
CA GLN A 90 -6.74 -5.04 -13.20
C GLN A 90 -5.59 -5.87 -13.77
N ILE A 91 -5.88 -7.13 -14.09
CA ILE A 91 -4.92 -8.00 -14.78
C ILE A 91 -4.84 -7.55 -16.24
N ILE A 92 -3.63 -7.29 -16.73
CA ILE A 92 -3.38 -6.90 -18.11
C ILE A 92 -3.28 -8.16 -18.97
N PRO A 93 -4.14 -8.31 -19.99
CA PRO A 93 -4.15 -9.49 -20.82
C PRO A 93 -2.96 -9.49 -21.80
N LYS A 94 -2.61 -10.70 -22.28
CA LYS A 94 -1.45 -10.91 -23.15
C LYS A 94 -1.43 -10.02 -24.37
N GLU A 95 -2.58 -9.82 -25.00
CA GLU A 95 -2.73 -9.00 -26.20
C GLU A 95 -2.34 -7.53 -25.95
N VAL A 96 -2.51 -7.03 -24.72
CA VAL A 96 -2.10 -5.70 -24.32
C VAL A 96 -0.63 -5.71 -23.92
N LEU A 97 -0.14 -6.75 -23.23
CA LEU A 97 1.27 -6.86 -22.83
C LEU A 97 2.22 -6.86 -24.02
N GLU A 98 1.83 -7.49 -25.12
CA GLU A 98 2.65 -7.67 -26.33
C GLU A 98 2.44 -6.56 -27.38
N LEU A 99 1.50 -5.63 -27.17
CA LEU A 99 1.16 -4.60 -28.15
C LEU A 99 2.26 -3.55 -28.31
N PRO A 100 2.85 -2.94 -27.25
CA PRO A 100 3.85 -1.91 -27.40
C PRO A 100 5.22 -2.48 -27.78
N LYS A 101 6.00 -1.69 -28.54
CA LYS A 101 7.38 -2.05 -28.93
C LYS A 101 8.28 -2.43 -27.74
N TYR A 102 8.17 -1.66 -26.66
CA TYR A 102 8.94 -1.88 -25.43
C TYR A 102 8.13 -2.65 -24.36
N GLY A 103 6.95 -3.18 -24.72
CA GLY A 103 6.07 -3.92 -23.81
C GLY A 103 5.45 -3.06 -22.72
N CYS A 104 5.06 -3.72 -21.64
CA CYS A 104 4.50 -3.08 -20.46
C CYS A 104 5.48 -3.17 -19.29
N ILE A 105 5.68 -2.07 -18.56
CA ILE A 105 6.46 -2.03 -17.34
C ILE A 105 5.59 -1.69 -16.14
N ASN A 106 5.93 -2.21 -14.97
CA ASN A 106 5.22 -1.92 -13.74
C ASN A 106 6.15 -1.28 -12.71
N ILE A 107 5.64 -0.25 -12.03
CA ILE A 107 6.27 0.37 -10.87
C ILE A 107 5.79 -0.39 -9.64
N HIS A 108 6.56 -1.37 -9.20
CA HIS A 108 6.20 -2.25 -8.09
C HIS A 108 6.83 -1.77 -6.78
N ALA A 109 6.00 -1.60 -5.74
CA ALA A 109 6.41 -1.00 -4.47
C ALA A 109 7.07 -2.02 -3.52
N SER A 110 8.05 -2.76 -4.02
CA SER A 110 8.96 -3.61 -3.22
C SER A 110 10.31 -3.79 -3.91
N LEU A 111 11.26 -4.32 -3.17
CA LEU A 111 12.52 -4.87 -3.73
C LEU A 111 12.25 -6.30 -4.19
N LEU A 112 11.72 -6.45 -5.41
CA LEU A 112 11.52 -7.78 -6.00
C LEU A 112 12.82 -8.61 -5.98
N PRO A 113 12.74 -9.92 -5.73
CA PRO A 113 11.56 -10.78 -5.74
C PRO A 113 10.75 -10.84 -4.44
N LYS A 114 11.11 -10.06 -3.39
CA LYS A 114 10.32 -9.98 -2.15
C LYS A 114 8.99 -9.29 -2.40
N TYR A 115 7.95 -9.74 -1.69
CA TYR A 115 6.64 -9.09 -1.63
C TYR A 115 5.98 -8.90 -2.99
N ARG A 116 5.99 -9.94 -3.84
CA ARG A 116 5.08 -10.00 -4.99
C ARG A 116 3.65 -9.87 -4.46
N GLY A 117 2.79 -9.10 -5.13
CA GLY A 117 1.39 -9.02 -4.77
C GLY A 117 0.85 -7.61 -4.53
N ALA A 118 -0.33 -7.55 -3.89
CA ALA A 118 -1.16 -6.35 -3.87
C ALA A 118 -0.79 -5.31 -2.80
N ALA A 119 -0.13 -5.73 -1.70
CA ALA A 119 0.14 -4.86 -0.56
C ALA A 119 1.58 -4.95 -0.02
N PRO A 120 2.60 -4.83 -0.88
CA PRO A 120 4.00 -4.96 -0.50
C PRO A 120 4.44 -3.92 0.54
N ILE A 121 3.90 -2.72 0.47
CA ILE A 121 4.25 -1.59 1.35
C ILE A 121 3.92 -1.90 2.81
N GLN A 122 2.65 -2.31 3.05
CA GLN A 122 2.18 -2.63 4.39
C GLN A 122 2.90 -3.87 4.92
N GLN A 123 3.09 -4.88 4.07
CA GLN A 123 3.70 -6.13 4.48
C GLN A 123 5.16 -5.94 4.92
N ALA A 124 5.94 -5.11 4.22
CA ALA A 124 7.32 -4.80 4.60
C ALA A 124 7.42 -4.19 6.01
N VAL A 125 6.47 -3.31 6.39
CA VAL A 125 6.42 -2.73 7.73
C VAL A 125 5.98 -3.76 8.77
N ILE A 126 4.95 -4.56 8.48
CA ILE A 126 4.42 -5.60 9.39
C ILE A 126 5.50 -6.66 9.68
N ASP A 127 6.27 -7.06 8.69
CA ASP A 127 7.34 -8.04 8.84
C ASP A 127 8.58 -7.46 9.54
N GLY A 128 8.66 -6.14 9.68
CA GLY A 128 9.77 -5.46 10.36
C GLY A 128 11.03 -5.40 9.53
N GLU A 129 10.90 -5.28 8.22
CA GLU A 129 12.04 -5.09 7.32
C GLU A 129 12.79 -3.81 7.68
N LYS A 130 14.11 -3.85 7.51
CA LYS A 130 14.99 -2.69 7.75
C LYS A 130 15.05 -1.76 6.54
N GLU A 131 14.73 -2.29 5.38
CA GLU A 131 14.69 -1.60 4.10
C GLU A 131 13.60 -2.19 3.21
N SER A 132 13.10 -1.39 2.32
CA SER A 132 12.25 -1.80 1.21
C SER A 132 12.61 -0.96 -0.01
N GLY A 133 11.73 -0.78 -0.98
CA GLY A 133 12.05 0.04 -2.14
C GLY A 133 11.05 -0.12 -3.26
N VAL A 134 11.47 0.31 -4.43
CA VAL A 134 10.67 0.20 -5.65
C VAL A 134 11.48 -0.52 -6.72
N THR A 135 10.80 -1.37 -7.47
CA THR A 135 11.36 -2.05 -8.64
C THR A 135 10.56 -1.66 -9.89
N ILE A 136 11.25 -1.19 -10.92
CA ILE A 136 10.68 -1.16 -12.28
C ILE A 136 10.89 -2.54 -12.88
N MET A 137 9.82 -3.20 -13.28
CA MET A 137 9.85 -4.55 -13.84
C MET A 137 9.14 -4.63 -15.17
N GLN A 138 9.63 -5.49 -16.07
CA GLN A 138 8.92 -5.89 -17.28
C GLN A 138 7.71 -6.75 -16.89
N MET A 139 6.53 -6.46 -17.42
CA MET A 139 5.36 -7.27 -17.12
C MET A 139 5.28 -8.48 -18.02
N GLY A 140 4.75 -9.57 -17.49
CA GLY A 140 4.45 -10.81 -18.16
C GLY A 140 3.10 -11.38 -17.69
N GLU A 141 2.76 -12.58 -18.10
CA GLU A 141 1.50 -13.24 -17.72
C GLU A 141 1.45 -13.61 -16.22
N GLY A 142 2.62 -13.78 -15.59
CA GLY A 142 2.74 -14.08 -14.16
C GLY A 142 2.61 -12.83 -13.29
N LEU A 143 2.02 -12.99 -12.11
CA LEU A 143 1.81 -11.89 -11.19
C LEU A 143 3.12 -11.48 -10.52
N ASP A 144 3.60 -10.28 -10.87
CA ASP A 144 4.85 -9.66 -10.39
C ASP A 144 6.10 -10.55 -10.53
N THR A 145 6.15 -11.38 -11.57
CA THR A 145 7.25 -12.35 -11.81
C THR A 145 8.17 -11.98 -12.96
N GLY A 146 7.88 -10.90 -13.66
CA GLY A 146 8.68 -10.46 -14.81
C GLY A 146 10.08 -9.96 -14.44
N ASP A 147 10.92 -9.77 -15.43
CA ASP A 147 12.31 -9.38 -15.24
C ASP A 147 12.41 -7.98 -14.61
N MET A 148 13.33 -7.82 -13.67
CA MET A 148 13.58 -6.56 -13.00
C MET A 148 14.51 -5.70 -13.83
N LEU A 149 14.11 -4.45 -14.12
CA LEU A 149 14.87 -3.53 -14.96
C LEU A 149 15.72 -2.57 -14.14
N SER A 150 15.22 -2.09 -13.02
CA SER A 150 15.92 -1.21 -12.09
C SER A 150 15.29 -1.25 -10.70
N LYS A 151 16.05 -0.86 -9.68
CA LYS A 151 15.60 -0.84 -8.28
C LYS A 151 16.13 0.41 -7.56
N ILE A 152 15.36 0.87 -6.58
CA ILE A 152 15.81 1.88 -5.61
C ILE A 152 15.51 1.38 -4.20
N VAL A 153 16.52 1.42 -3.33
CA VAL A 153 16.41 0.98 -1.92
C VAL A 153 16.00 2.16 -1.06
N ILE A 154 15.09 1.94 -0.13
CA ILE A 154 14.59 2.91 0.84
C ILE A 154 14.77 2.30 2.23
N PRO A 155 15.62 2.87 3.09
CA PRO A 155 15.72 2.43 4.48
C PRO A 155 14.41 2.78 5.22
N LEU A 156 13.96 1.89 6.09
CA LEU A 156 12.79 2.09 6.93
C LEU A 156 13.21 2.63 8.29
N ASP A 157 12.57 3.72 8.70
CA ASP A 157 12.72 4.27 10.03
C ASP A 157 12.04 3.37 11.07
N LYS A 158 12.46 3.47 12.34
CA LYS A 158 11.85 2.68 13.44
C LYS A 158 10.35 2.95 13.59
N GLU A 159 9.93 4.18 13.29
CA GLU A 159 8.52 4.61 13.37
C GLU A 159 7.81 4.60 12.02
N GLU A 160 8.42 4.00 10.99
CA GLU A 160 7.84 3.93 9.65
C GLU A 160 6.45 3.32 9.68
N THR A 161 5.48 3.98 9.06
CA THR A 161 4.13 3.47 8.90
C THR A 161 3.86 3.04 7.45
N GLY A 162 2.84 2.24 7.22
CA GLY A 162 2.39 1.94 5.86
C GLY A 162 2.09 3.21 5.05
N GLY A 163 1.52 4.23 5.72
CA GLY A 163 1.20 5.51 5.07
C GLY A 163 2.42 6.37 4.75
N SER A 164 3.40 6.48 5.66
CA SER A 164 4.62 7.24 5.38
C SER A 164 5.48 6.58 4.30
N LEU A 165 5.62 5.25 4.36
CA LEU A 165 6.34 4.48 3.36
C LEU A 165 5.69 4.56 1.98
N PHE A 166 4.35 4.55 1.92
CA PHE A 166 3.59 4.74 0.68
C PHE A 166 3.98 6.05 -0.03
N GLY A 167 4.05 7.17 0.69
CA GLY A 167 4.46 8.45 0.12
C GLY A 167 5.91 8.45 -0.38
N LYS A 168 6.84 7.90 0.43
CA LYS A 168 8.26 7.77 0.04
C LYS A 168 8.42 6.92 -1.23
N MET A 169 7.71 5.78 -1.31
CA MET A 169 7.80 4.88 -2.46
C MET A 169 7.17 5.45 -3.72
N ALA A 170 6.05 6.18 -3.61
CA ALA A 170 5.43 6.82 -4.75
C ALA A 170 6.38 7.84 -5.41
N GLN A 171 7.07 8.65 -4.60
CA GLN A 171 8.05 9.61 -5.08
C GLN A 171 9.29 8.92 -5.66
N ALA A 172 9.85 7.94 -4.93
CA ALA A 172 11.02 7.20 -5.40
C ALA A 172 10.74 6.41 -6.69
N GLY A 173 9.52 5.88 -6.83
CA GLY A 173 9.06 5.21 -8.05
C GLY A 173 8.98 6.14 -9.25
N ALA A 174 8.53 7.38 -9.04
CA ALA A 174 8.52 8.41 -10.07
C ALA A 174 9.94 8.75 -10.55
N GLU A 175 10.87 8.99 -9.62
CA GLU A 175 12.26 9.29 -9.95
C GLU A 175 12.96 8.10 -10.67
N LEU A 176 12.73 6.88 -10.16
CA LEU A 176 13.30 5.67 -10.75
C LEU A 176 12.77 5.44 -12.17
N LEU A 177 11.48 5.68 -12.41
CA LEU A 177 10.88 5.58 -13.74
C LEU A 177 11.61 6.48 -14.74
N ILE A 178 11.74 7.77 -14.43
CA ILE A 178 12.38 8.74 -15.32
C ILE A 178 13.85 8.41 -15.60
N LYS A 179 14.56 7.86 -14.61
CA LYS A 179 15.95 7.38 -14.78
C LYS A 179 16.04 6.13 -15.64
N THR A 180 15.02 5.27 -15.64
CA THR A 180 15.02 3.97 -16.32
C THR A 180 14.59 4.07 -17.78
N LEU A 181 13.64 4.94 -18.12
CA LEU A 181 13.07 5.05 -19.46
C LEU A 181 14.10 5.29 -20.58
N PRO A 182 15.12 6.16 -20.42
CA PRO A 182 16.15 6.34 -21.47
C PRO A 182 16.91 5.05 -21.79
N SER A 183 17.21 4.23 -20.78
CA SER A 183 17.91 2.94 -20.98
C SER A 183 17.04 1.91 -21.70
N ILE A 184 15.71 1.93 -21.46
CA ILE A 184 14.75 1.10 -22.21
C ILE A 184 14.72 1.54 -23.68
N GLU A 185 14.61 2.84 -23.95
CA GLU A 185 14.53 3.41 -25.29
C GLU A 185 15.80 3.11 -26.11
N GLN A 186 16.95 3.21 -25.47
CA GLN A 186 18.25 2.92 -26.08
C GLN A 186 18.59 1.43 -26.17
N GLY A 187 17.79 0.55 -25.53
CA GLY A 187 18.07 -0.88 -25.46
C GLY A 187 19.31 -1.25 -24.61
N THR A 188 19.69 -0.36 -23.70
CA THR A 188 20.88 -0.55 -22.83
C THR A 188 20.53 -1.10 -21.45
N VAL A 189 19.24 -1.20 -21.10
CA VAL A 189 18.79 -1.84 -19.85
C VAL A 189 19.17 -3.31 -19.86
N THR A 190 19.70 -3.82 -18.74
CA THR A 190 20.00 -5.24 -18.55
C THR A 190 18.95 -5.84 -17.63
N PRO A 191 17.99 -6.61 -18.16
CA PRO A 191 16.96 -7.25 -17.34
C PRO A 191 17.57 -8.31 -16.42
N GLU A 192 17.20 -8.27 -15.14
CA GLU A 192 17.55 -9.27 -14.14
C GLU A 192 16.36 -10.22 -13.94
N LYS A 193 16.54 -11.50 -14.25
CA LYS A 193 15.50 -12.51 -14.05
C LYS A 193 15.20 -12.73 -12.57
N GLN A 194 13.92 -12.79 -12.25
CA GLN A 194 13.53 -13.18 -10.91
C GLN A 194 13.64 -14.70 -10.72
N PRO A 195 13.97 -15.19 -9.50
CA PRO A 195 13.86 -16.60 -9.17
C PRO A 195 12.40 -17.05 -9.30
N GLN A 196 12.19 -18.34 -9.56
CA GLN A 196 10.85 -18.91 -9.69
C GLN A 196 10.04 -18.74 -8.40
N GLU A 197 10.66 -19.03 -7.26
CA GLU A 197 10.07 -18.85 -5.94
C GLU A 197 10.41 -17.50 -5.34
N SER A 198 9.42 -16.86 -4.70
CA SER A 198 9.64 -15.65 -3.92
C SER A 198 10.23 -16.00 -2.56
N PRO A 199 11.19 -15.22 -2.04
CA PRO A 199 11.74 -15.43 -0.70
C PRO A 199 10.75 -15.05 0.43
N THR A 200 9.64 -14.41 0.09
CA THR A 200 8.56 -14.02 1.01
C THR A 200 7.23 -14.59 0.52
N PRO A 201 6.26 -14.78 1.43
CA PRO A 201 4.88 -15.03 1.03
C PRO A 201 4.35 -13.93 0.11
N TYR A 202 3.30 -14.26 -0.64
CA TYR A 202 2.59 -13.30 -1.45
C TYR A 202 1.95 -12.21 -0.57
N ALA A 203 2.23 -10.93 -0.88
CA ALA A 203 1.67 -9.79 -0.16
C ALA A 203 0.19 -9.60 -0.54
N ALA A 204 -0.69 -10.27 0.19
CA ALA A 204 -2.13 -10.28 -0.07
C ALA A 204 -2.76 -8.89 0.05
N MET A 205 -3.88 -8.69 -0.62
CA MET A 205 -4.66 -7.47 -0.50
C MET A 205 -5.10 -7.25 0.95
N ILE A 206 -4.84 -6.07 1.50
CA ILE A 206 -5.23 -5.71 2.85
C ILE A 206 -6.75 -5.69 2.99
N THR A 207 -7.25 -6.32 4.05
CA THR A 207 -8.66 -6.31 4.43
C THR A 207 -8.84 -5.66 5.79
N LYS A 208 -10.07 -5.23 6.10
CA LYS A 208 -10.38 -4.66 7.42
C LYS A 208 -10.12 -5.65 8.56
N GLN A 209 -10.36 -6.93 8.30
CA GLN A 209 -10.18 -7.99 9.30
C GLN A 209 -8.72 -8.18 9.73
N MET A 210 -7.77 -7.89 8.85
CA MET A 210 -6.34 -7.95 9.18
C MET A 210 -5.94 -6.94 10.27
N GLY A 211 -6.76 -5.91 10.51
CA GLY A 211 -6.53 -4.95 11.58
C GLY A 211 -6.94 -5.43 12.97
N LEU A 212 -7.66 -6.56 13.09
CA LEU A 212 -8.04 -7.10 14.40
C LEU A 212 -6.81 -7.59 15.15
N MET A 213 -6.57 -7.01 16.33
CA MET A 213 -5.40 -7.32 17.14
C MET A 213 -5.60 -8.65 17.90
N ASP A 214 -4.70 -9.58 17.68
CA ASP A 214 -4.61 -10.84 18.38
C ASP A 214 -3.49 -10.75 19.44
N PHE A 215 -3.84 -10.44 20.67
CA PHE A 215 -2.88 -10.26 21.75
C PHE A 215 -2.15 -11.56 22.16
N SER A 216 -2.55 -12.72 21.66
CA SER A 216 -1.78 -13.96 21.80
C SER A 216 -0.48 -13.96 20.98
N LYS A 217 -0.26 -12.93 20.18
CA LYS A 217 0.99 -12.69 19.43
C LYS A 217 1.99 -11.88 20.25
N PRO A 218 3.28 -11.92 19.86
CA PRO A 218 4.31 -11.08 20.46
C PRO A 218 3.98 -9.57 20.37
N ALA A 219 4.30 -8.82 21.43
CA ALA A 219 4.09 -7.38 21.47
C ALA A 219 4.75 -6.64 20.28
N ALA A 220 5.95 -7.09 19.88
CA ALA A 220 6.66 -6.52 18.74
C ALA A 220 5.95 -6.74 17.39
N GLU A 221 5.25 -7.87 17.22
CA GLU A 221 4.44 -8.11 16.03
C GLU A 221 3.22 -7.18 15.97
N LEU A 222 2.57 -6.99 17.11
CA LEU A 222 1.40 -6.10 17.21
C LEU A 222 1.79 -4.64 17.04
N GLU A 223 2.94 -4.21 17.53
CA GLU A 223 3.48 -2.87 17.31
C GLU A 223 3.68 -2.62 15.80
N ARG A 224 4.31 -3.56 15.11
CA ARG A 224 4.49 -3.48 13.64
C ARG A 224 3.16 -3.53 12.88
N LEU A 225 2.19 -4.33 13.34
CA LEU A 225 0.84 -4.38 12.77
C LEU A 225 0.16 -2.99 12.86
N VAL A 226 0.25 -2.33 14.02
CA VAL A 226 -0.29 -0.98 14.22
C VAL A 226 0.33 -0.01 13.21
N ARG A 227 1.65 -0.02 13.04
CA ARG A 227 2.34 0.84 12.07
C ARG A 227 2.03 0.47 10.62
N GLY A 228 2.11 -0.80 10.28
CA GLY A 228 1.91 -1.28 8.91
C GLY A 228 0.51 -0.99 8.36
N LEU A 229 -0.50 -1.04 9.22
CA LEU A 229 -1.90 -0.78 8.85
C LEU A 229 -2.35 0.68 9.07
N ASN A 230 -1.47 1.56 9.49
CA ASN A 230 -1.76 2.99 9.62
C ASN A 230 -1.49 3.69 8.26
N PRO A 231 -2.41 4.45 7.65
CA PRO A 231 -3.70 4.88 8.20
C PRO A 231 -4.90 3.95 7.91
N TRP A 232 -4.73 2.96 7.04
CA TRP A 232 -5.83 2.09 6.65
C TRP A 232 -5.38 0.61 6.59
N PRO A 233 -6.21 -0.30 7.10
CA PRO A 233 -7.52 -0.13 7.76
C PRO A 233 -7.44 0.37 9.21
N SER A 234 -6.25 0.53 9.76
CA SER A 234 -5.86 0.69 11.16
C SER A 234 -6.01 -0.61 11.97
N ALA A 235 -5.14 -0.80 12.95
CA ALA A 235 -5.31 -1.86 13.93
C ALA A 235 -6.47 -1.52 14.87
N TYR A 236 -7.18 -2.54 15.38
CA TYR A 236 -8.29 -2.34 16.29
C TYR A 236 -8.52 -3.56 17.20
N THR A 237 -9.22 -3.31 18.27
CA THR A 237 -9.75 -4.30 19.21
C THR A 237 -11.13 -3.86 19.68
N PHE A 238 -11.72 -4.60 20.62
CA PHE A 238 -13.01 -4.22 21.22
C PHE A 238 -12.88 -4.03 22.71
N VAL A 239 -13.62 -3.06 23.25
CA VAL A 239 -13.75 -2.76 24.65
C VAL A 239 -15.20 -2.39 24.97
N ASN A 240 -15.85 -3.07 25.92
CA ASN A 240 -17.25 -2.86 26.28
C ASN A 240 -18.17 -2.80 25.06
N GLY A 241 -18.05 -3.77 24.14
CA GLY A 241 -18.85 -3.88 22.93
C GLY A 241 -18.61 -2.82 21.86
N LYS A 242 -17.59 -1.96 21.99
CA LYS A 242 -17.24 -0.89 21.04
C LYS A 242 -15.88 -1.12 20.42
N THR A 243 -15.74 -0.74 19.14
CA THR A 243 -14.47 -0.76 18.46
C THR A 243 -13.53 0.30 19.02
N LEU A 244 -12.34 -0.11 19.45
CA LEU A 244 -11.23 0.76 19.79
C LEU A 244 -10.15 0.62 18.73
N LYS A 245 -9.95 1.63 17.89
CA LYS A 245 -8.85 1.68 16.95
C LYS A 245 -7.58 2.10 17.68
N VAL A 246 -6.46 1.47 17.29
CA VAL A 246 -5.13 1.79 17.79
C VAL A 246 -4.33 2.42 16.64
N TRP A 247 -3.89 3.65 16.86
CA TRP A 247 -3.17 4.44 15.86
C TRP A 247 -1.68 4.49 16.10
N LYS A 248 -1.28 4.43 17.39
CA LYS A 248 0.11 4.31 17.80
C LYS A 248 0.23 3.39 19.02
N SER A 249 1.32 2.70 19.08
CA SER A 249 1.71 1.88 20.22
C SER A 249 3.23 1.86 20.37
N VAL A 250 3.70 1.54 21.55
CA VAL A 250 5.12 1.31 21.85
C VAL A 250 5.27 0.04 22.67
N LEU A 251 6.46 -0.53 22.64
CA LEU A 251 6.77 -1.70 23.48
C LEU A 251 6.98 -1.27 24.93
N GLY A 252 6.29 -1.92 25.85
CA GLY A 252 6.59 -1.82 27.27
C GLY A 252 7.90 -2.54 27.60
N GLN A 253 8.53 -2.14 28.70
CA GLN A 253 9.76 -2.79 29.21
C GLN A 253 9.44 -3.95 30.16
N GLU A 254 8.17 -4.10 30.55
CA GLU A 254 7.68 -5.06 31.50
C GLU A 254 7.38 -6.41 30.85
N THR A 255 7.61 -7.46 31.58
CA THR A 255 7.06 -8.81 31.29
C THR A 255 5.73 -8.96 31.98
N SER A 256 4.84 -9.79 31.45
CA SER A 256 3.54 -10.04 32.03
C SER A 256 3.21 -11.54 32.00
N ASP A 257 2.76 -12.07 33.12
CA ASP A 257 2.18 -13.42 33.24
C ASP A 257 0.64 -13.38 33.11
N ALA A 258 0.06 -12.20 32.88
CA ALA A 258 -1.38 -12.05 32.68
C ALA A 258 -1.82 -12.63 31.33
N GLU A 259 -3.07 -13.05 31.26
CA GLU A 259 -3.64 -13.51 29.97
C GLU A 259 -3.54 -12.46 28.90
N PRO A 260 -3.13 -12.83 27.66
CA PRO A 260 -3.07 -11.90 26.54
C PRO A 260 -4.37 -11.13 26.33
N GLY A 261 -4.26 -9.81 26.11
CA GLY A 261 -5.39 -8.89 25.99
C GLY A 261 -5.82 -8.25 27.30
N THR A 262 -5.29 -8.67 28.45
CA THR A 262 -5.61 -8.06 29.74
C THR A 262 -5.01 -6.66 29.84
N VAL A 263 -5.81 -5.67 30.25
CA VAL A 263 -5.33 -4.34 30.60
C VAL A 263 -4.60 -4.42 31.93
N MET A 264 -3.28 -4.22 31.89
CA MET A 264 -2.41 -4.30 33.07
C MET A 264 -2.50 -3.03 33.93
N GLY A 265 -2.83 -1.91 33.32
CA GLY A 265 -2.93 -0.61 33.95
C GLY A 265 -2.93 0.52 32.91
N THR A 266 -3.05 1.73 33.42
CA THR A 266 -3.00 2.95 32.59
C THR A 266 -2.17 4.01 33.30
N ASP A 267 -1.41 4.76 32.53
CA ASP A 267 -0.60 5.89 33.02
C ASP A 267 -0.53 7.01 31.97
N ALA A 268 0.39 7.96 32.15
CA ALA A 268 0.62 9.06 31.22
C ALA A 268 1.13 8.59 29.84
N GLN A 269 1.72 7.41 29.73
CA GLN A 269 2.15 6.86 28.45
C GLN A 269 0.99 6.24 27.67
N GLY A 270 0.01 5.65 28.37
CA GLY A 270 -1.14 5.06 27.69
C GLY A 270 -1.79 3.89 28.40
N ILE A 271 -2.32 2.96 27.62
CA ILE A 271 -3.01 1.76 28.07
C ILE A 271 -2.06 0.58 27.92
N HIS A 272 -1.66 -0.03 29.02
CA HIS A 272 -0.74 -1.17 29.05
C HIS A 272 -1.52 -2.48 28.87
N VAL A 273 -1.19 -3.24 27.86
CA VAL A 273 -1.92 -4.48 27.51
C VAL A 273 -0.95 -5.65 27.46
N ALA A 274 -1.28 -6.73 28.16
CA ALA A 274 -0.52 -7.95 28.14
C ALA A 274 -0.57 -8.61 26.75
N CYS A 275 0.57 -9.02 26.26
CA CYS A 275 0.75 -9.79 25.03
C CYS A 275 1.42 -11.13 25.36
N LYS A 276 1.64 -11.97 24.33
CA LYS A 276 2.26 -13.29 24.48
C LYS A 276 3.59 -13.27 25.26
N ASP A 277 4.42 -12.24 25.04
CA ASP A 277 5.81 -12.19 25.51
C ASP A 277 6.20 -10.86 26.17
N GLY A 278 5.22 -10.01 26.47
CA GLY A 278 5.48 -8.70 27.05
C GLY A 278 4.26 -7.82 27.07
N VAL A 279 4.47 -6.53 27.12
CA VAL A 279 3.44 -5.51 27.21
C VAL A 279 3.46 -4.60 25.99
N LEU A 280 2.30 -4.34 25.42
CA LEU A 280 2.10 -3.31 24.39
C LEU A 280 1.42 -2.10 25.03
N ILE A 281 1.98 -0.92 24.88
CA ILE A 281 1.40 0.33 25.38
C ILE A 281 0.69 1.03 24.21
N LEU A 282 -0.62 1.20 24.31
CA LEU A 282 -1.42 1.91 23.32
C LEU A 282 -1.34 3.39 23.65
N THR A 283 -0.70 4.18 22.76
CA THR A 283 -0.40 5.60 23.02
C THR A 283 -1.36 6.55 22.31
N GLU A 284 -1.95 6.13 21.19
CA GLU A 284 -2.94 6.92 20.46
C GLU A 284 -4.10 6.03 20.00
N VAL A 285 -5.32 6.40 20.40
CA VAL A 285 -6.51 5.56 20.20
C VAL A 285 -7.71 6.33 19.67
N GLN A 286 -8.70 5.58 19.19
CA GLN A 286 -9.98 6.15 18.75
C GLN A 286 -11.12 5.17 19.09
N LEU A 287 -11.92 5.52 20.09
CA LEU A 287 -13.15 4.79 20.40
C LEU A 287 -14.22 5.05 19.34
N GLU A 288 -15.03 4.04 19.03
CA GLU A 288 -16.17 4.13 18.12
C GLU A 288 -17.05 5.37 18.42
N GLY A 289 -17.27 6.19 17.40
CA GLY A 289 -18.03 7.46 17.52
C GLY A 289 -17.29 8.64 18.14
N LYS A 290 -16.02 8.49 18.48
CA LYS A 290 -15.17 9.56 19.02
C LYS A 290 -14.06 9.97 18.03
N LYS A 291 -13.36 11.05 18.34
CA LYS A 291 -12.17 11.50 17.60
C LYS A 291 -10.95 10.67 18.01
N ARG A 292 -9.99 10.56 17.12
CA ARG A 292 -8.63 10.09 17.37
C ARG A 292 -7.94 11.04 18.35
N MET A 293 -7.27 10.50 19.39
CA MET A 293 -6.60 11.27 20.41
C MET A 293 -5.53 10.45 21.12
N GLU A 294 -4.59 11.12 21.77
CA GLU A 294 -3.62 10.49 22.67
C GLU A 294 -4.34 9.73 23.78
N ALA A 295 -3.78 8.58 24.17
CA ALA A 295 -4.40 7.71 25.18
C ALA A 295 -4.54 8.41 26.55
N GLU A 296 -3.59 9.25 26.93
CA GLU A 296 -3.69 10.08 28.15
C GLU A 296 -4.95 10.98 28.14
N VAL A 297 -5.24 11.61 27.00
CA VAL A 297 -6.44 12.45 26.85
C VAL A 297 -7.72 11.61 26.86
N PHE A 298 -7.68 10.45 26.22
CA PHE A 298 -8.79 9.49 26.21
C PHE A 298 -9.13 9.04 27.64
N LEU A 299 -8.14 8.70 28.46
CA LEU A 299 -8.30 8.20 29.81
C LEU A 299 -8.86 9.23 30.80
N ARG A 300 -8.72 10.52 30.54
CA ARG A 300 -9.38 11.58 31.35
C ARG A 300 -10.91 11.53 31.26
N GLY A 301 -11.44 11.04 30.13
CA GLY A 301 -12.89 10.95 29.89
C GLY A 301 -13.42 9.51 29.83
N TYR A 302 -12.56 8.51 29.88
CA TYR A 302 -12.90 7.09 29.83
C TYR A 302 -12.13 6.35 30.91
N HIS A 303 -12.80 6.10 32.03
CA HIS A 303 -12.18 5.38 33.13
C HIS A 303 -11.94 3.92 32.74
N MET A 304 -10.70 3.49 32.80
CA MET A 304 -10.28 2.11 32.48
C MET A 304 -9.40 1.62 33.63
N GLU A 305 -9.92 0.67 34.37
CA GLU A 305 -9.18 0.00 35.46
C GLU A 305 -8.32 -1.13 34.90
N ALA A 306 -7.39 -1.63 35.72
CA ALA A 306 -6.69 -2.88 35.44
C ALA A 306 -7.65 -4.06 35.55
N GLY A 307 -7.47 -5.08 34.70
CA GLY A 307 -8.24 -6.33 34.76
C GLY A 307 -9.20 -6.58 33.58
N PRO A 308 -9.90 -5.57 32.98
CA PRO A 308 -10.70 -5.85 31.79
C PRO A 308 -9.83 -6.42 30.69
N ARG A 309 -10.40 -7.29 29.86
CA ARG A 309 -9.73 -7.87 28.71
C ARG A 309 -10.28 -7.26 27.42
N PHE A 310 -9.40 -6.87 26.54
CA PHE A 310 -9.77 -6.57 25.16
C PHE A 310 -10.21 -7.86 24.45
N THR A 311 -11.25 -7.77 23.66
CA THR A 311 -11.84 -8.90 22.96
C THR A 311 -11.59 -8.84 21.46
N ASP A 312 -11.70 -9.98 20.79
CA ASP A 312 -11.60 -10.13 19.34
C ASP A 312 -12.97 -10.09 18.64
N HIS A 313 -14.02 -9.88 19.41
CA HIS A 313 -15.39 -9.79 18.91
C HIS A 313 -16.19 -8.70 19.64
N LYS A 314 -17.24 -8.25 19.00
CA LYS A 314 -18.19 -7.29 19.55
C LYS A 314 -19.21 -8.06 20.39
N GLU A 315 -19.18 -7.83 21.70
CA GLU A 315 -20.18 -8.39 22.64
C GLU A 315 -21.56 -7.77 22.40
#